data_7669afc2eb96c67162f6c5fd95ac03f7
#
_entry.id   7669afc2eb96c67162f6c5fd95ac03f7
#
_cell.length_a   1.000
_cell.length_b   1.000
_cell.length_c   1.000
_cell.angle_alpha   90.00
_cell.angle_beta   90.00
_cell.angle_gamma   90.00
#
_symmetry.space_group_name_H-M   'P 1'
#
loop_
_entity.id
_entity.type
_entity.pdbx_description
1 polymer ?
#
loop_
_entity_poly.entity_id
_entity_poly.type
_entity_poly.pdbx_seq_one_letter_code
_entity_poly.pdbx_strand_id
1 'polypeptide(L)'
;NICKLCSFKTTSKKLNMKKVFFLVATVLFLGCTNNGVENDCFPFITVNESVNLDLPQFIDLQVPGGWAYTSGGLQGLIIYNLNGVQFKAFDRLCPGQNPSSCSQMTVDSNLRILCQCDDSEFNILNGAPLTEGVTCFANEYLVDNLNGSLLRITNF
;
A
#
# COMPACT_ATOMS: atom_id res chain seq x y z
N ASN A 1 -11.57 -6.52 13.42
CA ASN A 1 -11.46 -7.84 14.09
C ASN A 1 -11.44 -7.62 15.58
N ILE A 2 -12.40 -8.24 16.23
CA ILE A 2 -12.88 -8.03 17.60
C ILE A 2 -11.90 -8.65 18.58
N CYS A 3 -11.29 -7.82 19.43
CA CYS A 3 -10.52 -8.26 20.59
C CYS A 3 -11.48 -8.95 21.57
N LYS A 4 -11.40 -10.28 21.73
CA LYS A 4 -12.16 -11.03 22.72
C LYS A 4 -11.73 -10.60 24.12
N LEU A 5 -12.62 -9.91 24.83
CA LEU A 5 -12.49 -9.64 26.27
C LEU A 5 -12.37 -10.97 27.02
N CYS A 6 -11.23 -11.23 27.62
CA CYS A 6 -11.07 -12.30 28.58
C CYS A 6 -11.78 -11.88 29.88
N SER A 7 -12.95 -12.49 30.14
CA SER A 7 -13.71 -12.31 31.38
C SER A 7 -12.98 -12.99 32.54
N PHE A 8 -12.31 -12.20 33.35
CA PHE A 8 -11.68 -12.70 34.58
C PHE A 8 -12.72 -12.68 35.73
N LYS A 9 -13.14 -13.87 36.17
CA LYS A 9 -13.97 -14.04 37.38
C LYS A 9 -13.13 -13.70 38.61
N THR A 10 -13.45 -12.60 39.27
CA THR A 10 -12.80 -12.15 40.50
C THR A 10 -13.32 -12.93 41.68
N THR A 11 -12.53 -13.84 42.22
CA THR A 11 -12.79 -14.48 43.53
C THR A 11 -12.15 -13.59 44.60
N SER A 12 -12.98 -12.90 45.37
CA SER A 12 -12.57 -12.03 46.46
C SER A 12 -11.99 -12.84 47.62
N LYS A 13 -10.64 -12.92 47.71
CA LYS A 13 -9.93 -13.22 48.96
C LYS A 13 -9.10 -11.99 49.34
N LYS A 14 -9.22 -11.56 50.60
CA LYS A 14 -8.44 -10.43 51.18
C LYS A 14 -6.97 -10.56 50.82
N LEU A 15 -6.56 -9.82 49.80
CA LEU A 15 -5.16 -9.82 49.30
C LEU A 15 -4.44 -8.61 49.90
N ASN A 16 -3.26 -8.83 50.52
CA ASN A 16 -2.44 -7.76 51.12
C ASN A 16 -2.12 -6.68 50.05
N MET A 17 -2.36 -5.42 50.38
CA MET A 17 -2.26 -4.25 49.51
C MET A 17 -0.91 -4.15 48.76
N LYS A 18 0.20 -4.61 49.37
CA LYS A 18 1.52 -4.67 48.72
C LYS A 18 1.61 -5.71 47.60
N LYS A 19 0.86 -6.82 47.68
CA LYS A 19 0.84 -7.86 46.64
C LYS A 19 -0.04 -7.44 45.45
N VAL A 20 -1.09 -6.66 45.70
CA VAL A 20 -1.96 -6.11 44.67
C VAL A 20 -1.21 -5.10 43.79
N PHE A 21 -0.36 -4.26 44.42
CA PHE A 21 0.45 -3.28 43.70
C PHE A 21 1.50 -3.95 42.76
N PHE A 22 2.08 -5.07 43.21
CA PHE A 22 3.01 -5.85 42.39
C PHE A 22 2.31 -6.54 41.21
N LEU A 23 1.10 -7.01 41.40
CA LEU A 23 0.30 -7.69 40.36
C LEU A 23 -0.19 -6.73 39.30
N VAL A 24 -0.57 -5.51 39.70
CA VAL A 24 -0.99 -4.44 38.75
C VAL A 24 0.22 -3.92 37.95
N ALA A 25 1.40 -3.81 38.57
CA ALA A 25 2.62 -3.40 37.88
C ALA A 25 3.06 -4.41 36.81
N THR A 26 2.83 -5.71 37.02
CA THR A 26 3.22 -6.77 36.05
C THR A 26 2.28 -6.82 34.84
N VAL A 27 1.03 -6.42 34.98
CA VAL A 27 0.05 -6.41 33.86
C VAL A 27 0.30 -5.24 32.89
N LEU A 28 0.97 -4.16 33.34
CA LEU A 28 1.28 -3.00 32.50
C LEU A 28 2.42 -3.24 31.48
N PHE A 29 3.14 -4.36 31.59
CA PHE A 29 4.21 -4.73 30.64
C PHE A 29 3.78 -5.70 29.52
N LEU A 30 2.50 -6.08 29.47
CA LEU A 30 1.95 -6.80 28.31
C LEU A 30 1.68 -5.77 27.20
N GLY A 31 2.75 -5.13 26.71
CA GLY A 31 2.69 -4.32 25.52
C GLY A 31 2.24 -5.19 24.34
N CYS A 32 1.17 -4.80 23.68
CA CYS A 32 0.84 -5.32 22.35
C CYS A 32 2.04 -5.02 21.45
N THR A 33 2.82 -6.04 21.10
CA THR A 33 3.68 -5.94 19.91
C THR A 33 2.72 -5.85 18.73
N ASN A 34 2.65 -4.68 18.11
CA ASN A 34 2.06 -4.55 16.80
C ASN A 34 3.00 -5.34 15.85
N ASN A 35 2.70 -6.61 15.67
CA ASN A 35 3.17 -7.32 14.49
C ASN A 35 2.46 -6.62 13.33
N GLY A 36 3.16 -5.68 12.67
CA GLY A 36 2.72 -5.18 11.38
C GLY A 36 2.38 -6.42 10.55
N VAL A 37 1.20 -6.43 9.97
CA VAL A 37 0.88 -7.44 8.98
C VAL A 37 1.91 -7.24 7.88
N GLU A 38 2.96 -8.08 7.83
CA GLU A 38 3.84 -8.11 6.67
C GLU A 38 2.93 -8.37 5.47
N ASN A 39 2.94 -7.44 4.54
CA ASN A 39 2.23 -7.60 3.30
C ASN A 39 3.07 -8.53 2.42
N ASP A 40 2.84 -9.84 2.54
CA ASP A 40 3.54 -10.89 1.77
C ASP A 40 3.36 -10.73 0.24
N CYS A 41 2.57 -9.75 -0.20
CA CYS A 41 2.29 -9.50 -1.61
C CYS A 41 3.46 -8.86 -2.35
N PHE A 42 4.37 -8.16 -1.65
CA PHE A 42 5.51 -7.47 -2.26
C PHE A 42 6.74 -7.50 -1.34
N PRO A 43 7.94 -7.67 -1.91
CA PRO A 43 9.17 -7.42 -1.16
C PRO A 43 9.30 -5.92 -0.86
N PHE A 44 9.80 -5.60 0.33
CA PHE A 44 10.08 -4.20 0.68
C PHE A 44 11.26 -3.66 -0.12
N ILE A 45 11.07 -2.51 -0.77
CA ILE A 45 12.14 -1.73 -1.41
C ILE A 45 11.96 -0.25 -1.05
N THR A 46 13.02 0.52 -1.08
CA THR A 46 12.95 1.98 -0.93
C THR A 46 12.74 2.61 -2.31
N VAL A 47 11.70 3.44 -2.44
CA VAL A 47 11.40 4.21 -3.65
C VAL A 47 11.56 5.70 -3.35
N ASN A 48 12.28 6.42 -4.22
CA ASN A 48 12.43 7.86 -4.19
C ASN A 48 12.67 8.35 -5.64
N GLU A 49 11.59 8.47 -6.39
CA GLU A 49 11.60 8.84 -7.79
C GLU A 49 11.07 10.26 -7.99
N SER A 50 11.59 10.96 -9.00
CA SER A 50 11.12 12.28 -9.39
C SER A 50 10.69 12.28 -10.84
N VAL A 51 9.49 12.80 -11.11
CA VAL A 51 8.88 12.85 -12.45
C VAL A 51 8.58 14.30 -12.82
N ASN A 52 9.18 14.75 -13.91
CA ASN A 52 8.90 16.09 -14.45
C ASN A 52 7.81 15.98 -15.52
N LEU A 53 6.63 16.52 -15.24
CA LEU A 53 5.45 16.48 -16.12
C LEU A 53 5.61 17.31 -17.40
N ASP A 54 6.61 18.19 -17.47
CA ASP A 54 6.90 19.00 -18.68
C ASP A 54 7.64 18.20 -19.76
N LEU A 55 8.10 16.97 -19.44
CA LEU A 55 8.76 16.12 -20.40
C LEU A 55 7.74 15.46 -21.36
N PRO A 56 8.06 15.36 -22.66
CA PRO A 56 7.12 14.84 -23.68
C PRO A 56 6.51 13.48 -23.36
N GLN A 57 7.25 12.56 -22.70
CA GLN A 57 6.76 11.23 -22.34
C GLN A 57 5.66 11.25 -21.27
N PHE A 58 5.45 12.38 -20.59
CA PHE A 58 4.46 12.56 -19.54
C PHE A 58 3.32 13.51 -19.93
N ILE A 59 3.19 13.83 -21.22
CA ILE A 59 2.17 14.78 -21.72
C ILE A 59 0.76 14.35 -21.32
N ASP A 60 0.47 13.05 -21.31
CA ASP A 60 -0.83 12.51 -20.92
C ASP A 60 -1.15 12.75 -19.44
N LEU A 61 -0.12 12.90 -18.59
CA LEU A 61 -0.30 13.25 -17.18
C LEU A 61 -0.70 14.71 -16.95
N GLN A 62 -0.70 15.56 -17.96
CA GLN A 62 -1.13 16.96 -17.83
C GLN A 62 -2.65 17.12 -17.80
N VAL A 63 -3.40 16.06 -18.15
CA VAL A 63 -4.86 16.07 -18.12
C VAL A 63 -5.41 15.08 -17.10
N PRO A 64 -6.49 15.42 -16.37
CA PRO A 64 -7.17 14.47 -15.48
C PRO A 64 -7.59 13.20 -16.22
N GLY A 65 -7.35 12.04 -15.61
CA GLY A 65 -7.59 10.74 -16.23
C GLY A 65 -6.44 10.21 -17.07
N GLY A 66 -5.43 11.04 -17.35
CA GLY A 66 -4.22 10.60 -18.06
C GLY A 66 -3.31 9.75 -17.16
N TRP A 67 -2.53 8.89 -17.80
CA TRP A 67 -1.58 8.00 -17.11
C TRP A 67 -0.31 7.83 -17.94
N ALA A 68 0.77 7.44 -17.27
CA ALA A 68 2.05 7.15 -17.93
C ALA A 68 2.85 6.12 -17.14
N TYR A 69 3.82 5.50 -17.81
CA TYR A 69 4.81 4.65 -17.18
C TYR A 69 6.12 5.42 -16.92
N THR A 70 6.80 5.06 -15.82
CA THR A 70 8.17 5.49 -15.56
C THR A 70 8.99 4.36 -14.92
N SER A 71 10.28 4.56 -14.85
CA SER A 71 11.19 3.68 -14.09
C SER A 71 10.97 3.83 -12.59
N GLY A 72 11.57 2.94 -11.82
CA GLY A 72 11.48 2.88 -10.35
C GLY A 72 10.64 1.72 -9.88
N GLY A 73 10.48 1.59 -8.56
CA GLY A 73 9.77 0.46 -7.98
C GLY A 73 10.44 -0.88 -8.27
N LEU A 74 9.65 -1.95 -8.20
CA LEU A 74 10.09 -3.33 -8.47
C LEU A 74 10.16 -3.64 -9.97
N GLN A 75 9.17 -3.17 -10.75
CA GLN A 75 9.10 -3.37 -12.20
C GLN A 75 8.70 -2.13 -13.00
N GLY A 76 8.98 -0.94 -12.48
CA GLY A 76 8.52 0.33 -13.02
C GLY A 76 7.28 0.82 -12.29
N LEU A 77 6.82 2.02 -12.63
CA LEU A 77 5.67 2.66 -12.00
C LEU A 77 4.61 3.00 -13.04
N ILE A 78 3.34 2.90 -12.63
CA ILE A 78 2.19 3.51 -13.29
C ILE A 78 1.89 4.79 -12.53
N ILE A 79 1.83 5.92 -13.21
CA ILE A 79 1.37 7.19 -12.65
C ILE A 79 0.03 7.52 -13.27
N TYR A 80 -0.92 7.94 -12.45
CA TYR A 80 -2.27 8.32 -12.87
C TYR A 80 -2.62 9.70 -12.32
N ASN A 81 -3.08 10.60 -13.20
CA ASN A 81 -3.58 11.92 -12.82
C ASN A 81 -5.06 11.82 -12.41
N LEU A 82 -5.35 12.00 -11.12
CA LEU A 82 -6.71 11.89 -10.61
C LEU A 82 -7.56 13.12 -10.98
N ASN A 83 -7.04 14.34 -10.85
CA ASN A 83 -7.82 15.57 -10.96
C ASN A 83 -7.01 16.82 -11.38
N GLY A 84 -5.80 16.64 -11.88
CA GLY A 84 -4.88 17.75 -12.25
C GLY A 84 -3.97 18.22 -11.12
N VAL A 85 -4.27 17.85 -9.87
CA VAL A 85 -3.49 18.25 -8.68
C VAL A 85 -2.99 17.02 -7.92
N GLN A 86 -3.83 16.01 -7.80
CA GLN A 86 -3.57 14.76 -7.11
C GLN A 86 -3.22 13.66 -8.12
N PHE A 87 -2.19 12.90 -7.78
CA PHE A 87 -1.69 11.81 -8.58
C PHE A 87 -1.66 10.53 -7.74
N LYS A 88 -1.76 9.40 -8.41
CA LYS A 88 -1.55 8.06 -7.86
C LYS A 88 -0.33 7.45 -8.51
N ALA A 89 0.41 6.66 -7.78
CA ALA A 89 1.51 5.86 -8.32
C ALA A 89 1.42 4.43 -7.81
N PHE A 90 1.53 3.47 -8.70
CA PHE A 90 1.51 2.04 -8.38
C PHE A 90 2.74 1.38 -8.96
N ASP A 91 3.29 0.38 -8.24
CA ASP A 91 4.27 -0.52 -8.82
C ASP A 91 3.65 -1.31 -9.97
N ARG A 92 4.46 -1.59 -10.98
CA ARG A 92 4.04 -2.44 -12.10
C ARG A 92 4.25 -3.93 -11.83
N LEU A 93 4.78 -4.33 -10.70
CA LEU A 93 4.84 -5.74 -10.31
C LEU A 93 3.44 -6.24 -9.93
N CYS A 94 3.01 -7.33 -10.52
CA CYS A 94 1.80 -8.04 -10.10
C CYS A 94 1.94 -8.51 -8.65
N PRO A 95 0.90 -8.29 -7.80
CA PRO A 95 0.91 -8.72 -6.40
C PRO A 95 1.18 -10.22 -6.23
N GLY A 96 2.10 -10.58 -5.33
CA GLY A 96 2.44 -11.98 -5.05
C GLY A 96 3.26 -12.69 -6.12
N GLN A 97 3.65 -12.00 -7.19
CA GLN A 97 4.46 -12.56 -8.28
C GLN A 97 5.94 -12.18 -8.14
N ASN A 98 6.81 -13.04 -8.68
CA ASN A 98 8.21 -12.65 -8.87
C ASN A 98 8.37 -11.83 -10.16
N PRO A 99 9.34 -10.91 -10.22
CA PRO A 99 9.63 -10.15 -11.44
C PRO A 99 9.86 -11.05 -12.66
N SER A 100 9.06 -10.86 -13.71
CA SER A 100 9.09 -11.58 -14.96
C SER A 100 8.47 -10.75 -16.08
N SER A 101 8.47 -11.25 -17.32
CA SER A 101 7.85 -10.52 -18.42
C SER A 101 6.32 -10.43 -18.31
N CYS A 102 5.65 -11.44 -17.75
CA CYS A 102 4.19 -11.40 -17.57
C CYS A 102 3.76 -10.66 -16.30
N SER A 103 4.64 -10.55 -15.27
CA SER A 103 4.29 -9.90 -14.00
C SER A 103 4.36 -8.37 -14.04
N GLN A 104 4.72 -7.79 -15.20
CA GLN A 104 4.72 -6.36 -15.38
C GLN A 104 3.32 -5.87 -15.77
N MET A 105 2.61 -5.25 -14.83
CA MET A 105 1.25 -4.75 -15.03
C MET A 105 1.18 -3.66 -16.09
N THR A 106 0.03 -3.61 -16.76
CA THR A 106 -0.33 -2.64 -17.79
C THR A 106 -1.66 -1.97 -17.48
N VAL A 107 -1.93 -0.82 -18.09
CA VAL A 107 -3.23 -0.13 -17.99
C VAL A 107 -4.02 -0.38 -19.26
N ASP A 108 -5.30 -0.76 -19.13
CA ASP A 108 -6.21 -0.98 -20.24
C ASP A 108 -6.99 0.30 -20.62
N SER A 109 -7.78 0.21 -21.70
CA SER A 109 -8.63 1.32 -22.18
C SER A 109 -9.75 1.72 -21.20
N ASN A 110 -10.08 0.88 -20.22
CA ASN A 110 -11.09 1.14 -19.20
C ASN A 110 -10.48 1.68 -17.89
N LEU A 111 -9.20 2.06 -17.91
CA LEU A 111 -8.45 2.54 -16.76
C LEU A 111 -8.40 1.52 -15.62
N ARG A 112 -8.21 0.24 -15.96
CA ARG A 112 -7.89 -0.82 -15.00
C ARG A 112 -6.43 -1.19 -15.14
N ILE A 113 -5.82 -1.59 -14.04
CA ILE A 113 -4.47 -2.16 -14.02
C ILE A 113 -4.60 -3.67 -14.18
N LEU A 114 -3.88 -4.23 -15.15
CA LEU A 114 -3.96 -5.65 -15.51
C LEU A 114 -2.65 -6.36 -15.23
N CYS A 115 -2.71 -7.52 -14.59
CA CYS A 115 -1.63 -8.48 -14.48
C CYS A 115 -1.76 -9.52 -15.59
N GLN A 116 -0.75 -9.67 -16.44
CA GLN A 116 -0.78 -10.62 -17.56
C GLN A 116 -0.41 -12.06 -17.14
N CYS A 117 0.09 -12.29 -15.91
CA CYS A 117 0.44 -13.62 -15.42
C CYS A 117 -0.79 -14.45 -15.03
N ASP A 118 -1.82 -13.81 -14.51
CA ASP A 118 -2.99 -14.48 -13.93
C ASP A 118 -4.32 -13.79 -14.26
N ASP A 119 -4.29 -12.83 -15.20
CA ASP A 119 -5.44 -12.03 -15.63
C ASP A 119 -6.13 -11.26 -14.49
N SER A 120 -5.44 -11.03 -13.38
CA SER A 120 -5.98 -10.23 -12.29
C SER A 120 -6.07 -8.75 -12.68
N GLU A 121 -7.15 -8.11 -12.24
CA GLU A 121 -7.47 -6.73 -12.52
C GLU A 121 -7.51 -5.91 -11.22
N PHE A 122 -7.06 -4.65 -11.30
CA PHE A 122 -7.06 -3.73 -10.17
C PHE A 122 -7.61 -2.37 -10.57
N ASN A 123 -8.26 -1.73 -9.62
CA ASN A 123 -8.79 -0.38 -9.79
C ASN A 123 -7.65 0.66 -9.75
N ILE A 124 -7.50 1.47 -10.79
CA ILE A 124 -6.44 2.49 -10.89
C ILE A 124 -6.60 3.63 -9.87
N LEU A 125 -7.77 3.81 -9.25
CA LEU A 125 -8.00 4.88 -8.28
C LEU A 125 -7.47 4.54 -6.88
N ASN A 126 -7.43 3.26 -6.51
CA ASN A 126 -7.09 2.83 -5.14
C ASN A 126 -6.33 1.51 -5.06
N GLY A 127 -5.95 0.92 -6.20
CA GLY A 127 -5.23 -0.35 -6.25
C GLY A 127 -6.02 -1.58 -5.80
N ALA A 128 -7.32 -1.44 -5.51
CA ALA A 128 -8.12 -2.57 -5.04
C ALA A 128 -8.29 -3.64 -6.12
N PRO A 129 -8.20 -4.95 -5.76
CA PRO A 129 -8.46 -6.01 -6.72
C PRO A 129 -9.92 -6.00 -7.18
N LEU A 130 -10.13 -6.18 -8.47
CA LEU A 130 -11.44 -6.32 -9.11
C LEU A 130 -11.76 -7.78 -9.42
N THR A 131 -10.73 -8.63 -9.48
CA THR A 131 -10.86 -10.07 -9.71
C THR A 131 -11.21 -10.79 -8.41
N GLU A 132 -12.23 -11.63 -8.44
CA GLU A 132 -12.68 -12.43 -7.29
C GLU A 132 -11.56 -13.38 -6.81
N GLY A 133 -11.38 -13.48 -5.50
CA GLY A 133 -10.37 -14.34 -4.87
C GLY A 133 -8.99 -13.70 -4.76
N VAL A 134 -8.72 -12.58 -5.41
CA VAL A 134 -7.48 -11.81 -5.24
C VAL A 134 -7.59 -10.96 -3.97
N THR A 135 -6.66 -11.14 -3.05
CA THR A 135 -6.66 -10.44 -1.75
C THR A 135 -5.62 -9.33 -1.65
N CYS A 136 -4.58 -9.40 -2.47
CA CYS A 136 -3.53 -8.41 -2.53
C CYS A 136 -3.97 -7.19 -3.35
N PHE A 137 -3.65 -6.00 -2.87
CA PHE A 137 -3.83 -4.75 -3.61
C PHE A 137 -2.61 -4.50 -4.49
N ALA A 138 -2.77 -3.72 -5.56
CA ALA A 138 -1.63 -3.13 -6.27
C ALA A 138 -0.82 -2.26 -5.29
N ASN A 139 0.52 -2.32 -5.37
CA ASN A 139 1.40 -1.61 -4.44
C ASN A 139 1.39 -0.11 -4.76
N GLU A 140 0.75 0.68 -3.91
CA GLU A 140 0.63 2.14 -4.04
C GLU A 140 1.80 2.84 -3.34
N TYR A 141 2.30 3.92 -3.94
CA TYR A 141 3.31 4.81 -3.40
C TYR A 141 2.73 6.20 -3.14
N LEU A 142 3.33 6.90 -2.18
CA LEU A 142 2.99 8.30 -1.92
C LEU A 142 3.46 9.19 -3.08
N VAL A 143 2.61 10.09 -3.54
CA VAL A 143 2.95 11.07 -4.57
C VAL A 143 2.77 12.48 -4.02
N ASP A 144 3.88 13.20 -3.91
CA ASP A 144 3.91 14.62 -3.59
C ASP A 144 4.01 15.45 -4.87
N ASN A 145 3.03 16.33 -5.13
CA ASN A 145 3.12 17.33 -6.19
C ASN A 145 3.78 18.58 -5.64
N LEU A 146 5.06 18.78 -6.00
CA LEU A 146 5.90 19.79 -5.37
C LEU A 146 5.61 21.22 -5.88
N ASN A 147 5.28 21.38 -7.18
CA ASN A 147 5.13 22.71 -7.79
C ASN A 147 4.21 22.75 -9.02
N GLY A 148 3.39 21.71 -9.21
CA GLY A 148 2.50 21.57 -10.36
C GLY A 148 3.11 20.88 -11.57
N SER A 149 4.45 20.84 -11.70
CA SER A 149 5.13 20.13 -12.80
C SER A 149 6.13 19.06 -12.33
N LEU A 150 6.46 19.02 -11.04
CA LEU A 150 7.38 18.05 -10.48
C LEU A 150 6.68 17.17 -9.44
N LEU A 151 6.59 15.89 -9.71
CA LEU A 151 6.12 14.89 -8.75
C LEU A 151 7.31 14.22 -8.07
N ARG A 152 7.18 13.94 -6.77
CA ARG A 152 8.07 13.06 -6.03
C ARG A 152 7.28 11.84 -5.55
N ILE A 153 7.81 10.65 -5.80
CA ILE A 153 7.19 9.36 -5.48
C ILE A 153 8.06 8.65 -4.45
N THR A 154 7.48 8.31 -3.31
CA THR A 154 8.19 7.68 -2.17
C THR A 154 7.33 6.58 -1.54
N ASN A 155 7.97 5.76 -0.70
CA ASN A 155 7.22 4.88 0.20
C ASN A 155 6.41 5.70 1.22
N PHE A 156 5.33 5.09 1.76
CA PHE A 156 4.57 5.62 2.88
C PHE A 156 5.38 5.63 4.17
#